data_6391f2a6ac586d06accc614ff3eb09ef
#
_entry.id   6391f2a6ac586d06accc614ff3eb09ef
#
_cell.length_a   1.000
_cell.length_b   1.000
_cell.length_c   1.000
_cell.angle_alpha   90.00
_cell.angle_beta   90.00
_cell.angle_gamma   90.00
#
_symmetry.space_group_name_H-M   'P 1'
#
loop_
_entity.id
_entity.type
_entity.pdbx_description
1 polymer ?
#
loop_
_entity_poly.entity_id
_entity_poly.type
_entity_poly.pdbx_seq_one_letter_code
_entity_poly.pdbx_strand_id
1 'polypeptide(L)'
;DEVRLVNVYDDRKAEPDDTVPCDNKTEGEIIIKCPNKTTYCYVNNEKATKDKFYKGWMYTGDIGTWNSEQFVTIAGRKDDMIISKGENIYPARIEEILNSHPKVQECIVTGVPDSTRGECVAAYVIKADESLTVAELINFCDSSPNISKYQAPRYYRFVNELPQTATGKKQHFVIKKQAAEDLKNGLLLKK
;
A
#
# COMPACT_ATOMS: atom_id res chain seq x y z
N ASP A 1 -8.45 8.09 -22.82
CA ASP A 1 -9.34 7.72 -21.71
C ASP A 1 -9.34 8.88 -20.70
N GLU A 2 -10.51 9.17 -20.10
CA GLU A 2 -10.61 10.20 -19.07
C GLU A 2 -10.25 9.58 -17.71
N VAL A 3 -9.33 10.23 -16.99
CA VAL A 3 -8.87 9.84 -15.66
C VAL A 3 -9.18 10.98 -14.70
N ARG A 4 -9.61 10.65 -13.48
CA ARG A 4 -9.80 11.60 -12.39
C ARG A 4 -9.22 11.05 -11.10
N LEU A 5 -8.88 11.94 -10.19
CA LEU A 5 -8.57 11.61 -8.80
C LEU A 5 -9.69 12.19 -7.94
N VAL A 6 -10.37 11.32 -7.21
CA VAL A 6 -11.51 11.69 -6.37
C VAL A 6 -11.21 11.53 -4.88
N ASN A 7 -11.93 12.26 -4.05
CA ASN A 7 -11.80 12.14 -2.60
C ASN A 7 -12.00 10.70 -2.13
N VAL A 8 -11.34 10.32 -1.04
CA VAL A 8 -11.43 8.98 -0.44
C VAL A 8 -12.29 9.06 0.82
N TYR A 9 -13.32 8.24 0.87
CA TYR A 9 -14.20 8.09 2.03
C TYR A 9 -14.21 6.65 2.51
N ASP A 10 -14.39 6.45 3.82
CA ASP A 10 -14.42 5.12 4.44
C ASP A 10 -15.79 4.44 4.29
N ASP A 11 -16.86 5.22 4.26
CA ASP A 11 -18.25 4.78 4.30
C ASP A 11 -18.95 4.74 2.93
N ARG A 12 -18.35 5.38 1.92
CA ARG A 12 -18.96 5.50 0.58
C ARG A 12 -17.93 5.68 -0.53
N LYS A 13 -18.35 5.54 -1.77
CA LYS A 13 -17.59 6.02 -2.93
C LYS A 13 -17.78 7.53 -3.10
N ALA A 14 -16.71 8.20 -3.48
CA ALA A 14 -16.82 9.58 -3.94
C ALA A 14 -17.64 9.66 -5.24
N GLU A 15 -18.32 10.76 -5.47
CA GLU A 15 -18.91 11.05 -6.78
C GLU A 15 -17.78 11.30 -7.80
N PRO A 16 -17.97 10.95 -9.09
CA PRO A 16 -16.94 11.15 -10.10
C PRO A 16 -16.49 12.61 -10.28
N ASP A 17 -17.30 13.57 -9.87
CA ASP A 17 -17.00 15.00 -9.93
C ASP A 17 -16.44 15.55 -8.61
N ASP A 18 -16.36 14.73 -7.57
CA ASP A 18 -15.80 15.08 -6.27
C ASP A 18 -14.26 14.89 -6.30
N THR A 19 -13.62 15.70 -7.13
CA THR A 19 -12.19 15.59 -7.43
C THR A 19 -11.31 16.30 -6.40
N VAL A 20 -10.11 15.77 -6.19
CA VAL A 20 -9.07 16.43 -5.40
C VAL A 20 -8.34 17.51 -6.21
N PRO A 21 -7.72 18.53 -5.58
CA PRO A 21 -6.94 19.55 -6.29
C PRO A 21 -5.75 18.96 -7.06
N CYS A 22 -5.39 19.63 -8.18
CA CYS A 22 -4.18 19.29 -8.97
C CYS A 22 -2.94 19.98 -8.37
N ASP A 23 -2.65 19.72 -7.09
CA ASP A 23 -1.61 20.42 -6.30
C ASP A 23 -0.35 19.58 -6.05
N ASN A 24 -0.30 18.37 -6.61
CA ASN A 24 0.76 17.37 -6.42
C ASN A 24 0.96 16.94 -4.94
N LYS A 25 -0.06 17.14 -4.10
CA LYS A 25 0.00 16.85 -2.66
C LYS A 25 -1.24 16.12 -2.16
N THR A 26 -2.43 16.58 -2.58
CA THR A 26 -3.68 16.00 -2.12
C THR A 26 -3.89 14.65 -2.78
N GLU A 27 -3.99 13.63 -1.94
CA GLU A 27 -4.20 12.24 -2.39
C GLU A 27 -5.67 12.01 -2.75
N GLY A 28 -5.89 11.22 -3.81
CA GLY A 28 -7.21 10.80 -4.24
C GLY A 28 -7.19 9.40 -4.85
N GLU A 29 -8.36 8.75 -4.88
CA GLU A 29 -8.53 7.48 -5.60
C GLU A 29 -8.57 7.74 -7.11
N ILE A 30 -7.76 7.00 -7.84
CA ILE A 30 -7.70 7.08 -9.30
C ILE A 30 -8.94 6.38 -9.86
N ILE A 31 -9.73 7.10 -10.66
CA ILE A 31 -10.87 6.55 -11.37
C ILE A 31 -10.71 6.75 -12.87
N ILE A 32 -11.19 5.78 -13.66
CA ILE A 32 -11.07 5.75 -15.12
C ILE A 32 -12.46 5.65 -15.72
N LYS A 33 -12.76 6.56 -16.65
CA LYS A 33 -14.05 6.54 -17.36
C LYS A 33 -14.15 5.32 -18.27
N CYS A 34 -15.31 4.68 -18.26
CA CYS A 34 -15.62 3.52 -19.08
C CYS A 34 -16.57 3.93 -20.22
N PRO A 35 -16.10 4.54 -21.33
CA PRO A 35 -16.96 5.29 -22.25
C PRO A 35 -17.85 4.43 -23.14
N ASN A 36 -17.52 3.17 -23.39
CA ASN A 36 -18.11 2.41 -24.49
C ASN A 36 -18.87 1.14 -24.08
N LYS A 37 -19.11 0.93 -22.79
CA LYS A 37 -19.88 -0.23 -22.31
C LYS A 37 -20.87 0.21 -21.24
N THR A 38 -22.10 -0.13 -21.48
CA THR A 38 -23.19 0.09 -20.51
C THR A 38 -23.08 -0.84 -19.30
N THR A 39 -22.31 -1.92 -19.43
CA THR A 39 -22.17 -2.92 -18.38
C THR A 39 -20.76 -3.51 -18.38
N TYR A 40 -19.93 -3.09 -17.42
CA TYR A 40 -18.70 -3.78 -17.06
C TYR A 40 -18.98 -4.67 -15.86
N CYS A 41 -18.50 -5.92 -15.91
CA CYS A 41 -18.66 -6.82 -14.78
C CYS A 41 -17.48 -7.78 -14.65
N TYR A 42 -17.22 -8.18 -13.43
CA TYR A 42 -16.40 -9.36 -13.15
C TYR A 42 -17.32 -10.58 -13.26
N VAL A 43 -16.95 -11.52 -14.10
CA VAL A 43 -17.74 -12.75 -14.34
C VAL A 43 -17.93 -13.50 -13.02
N ASN A 44 -19.19 -13.82 -12.69
CA ASN A 44 -19.58 -14.51 -11.45
C ASN A 44 -19.13 -13.84 -10.14
N ASN A 45 -18.88 -12.52 -10.16
CA ASN A 45 -18.51 -11.76 -8.98
C ASN A 45 -19.23 -10.39 -8.93
N GLU A 46 -20.51 -10.43 -8.56
CA GLU A 46 -21.34 -9.22 -8.47
C GLU A 46 -20.82 -8.23 -7.43
N LYS A 47 -20.27 -8.73 -6.31
CA LYS A 47 -19.71 -7.87 -5.26
C LYS A 47 -18.54 -7.06 -5.81
N ALA A 48 -17.55 -7.72 -6.41
CA ALA A 48 -16.41 -7.02 -7.02
C ALA A 48 -16.86 -6.05 -8.13
N THR A 49 -17.91 -6.41 -8.88
CA THR A 49 -18.48 -5.52 -9.90
C THR A 49 -19.02 -4.25 -9.28
N LYS A 50 -19.86 -4.35 -8.25
CA LYS A 50 -20.42 -3.19 -7.53
C LYS A 50 -19.32 -2.36 -6.84
N ASP A 51 -18.31 -3.04 -6.32
CA ASP A 51 -17.18 -2.38 -5.64
C ASP A 51 -16.27 -1.62 -6.60
N LYS A 52 -16.19 -2.03 -7.86
CA LYS A 52 -15.26 -1.42 -8.83
C LYS A 52 -15.92 -0.46 -9.82
N PHE A 53 -17.20 -0.62 -10.13
CA PHE A 53 -17.87 0.22 -11.11
C PHE A 53 -18.99 1.05 -10.49
N TYR A 54 -18.97 2.36 -10.76
CA TYR A 54 -19.99 3.28 -10.28
C TYR A 54 -20.17 4.44 -11.27
N LYS A 55 -21.41 4.70 -11.67
CA LYS A 55 -21.79 5.80 -12.59
C LYS A 55 -20.93 5.90 -13.86
N GLY A 56 -20.59 4.76 -14.47
CA GLY A 56 -19.79 4.71 -15.71
C GLY A 56 -18.27 4.88 -15.50
N TRP A 57 -17.81 4.83 -14.25
CA TRP A 57 -16.40 4.91 -13.89
C TRP A 57 -15.93 3.62 -13.20
N MET A 58 -14.68 3.27 -13.47
CA MET A 58 -13.96 2.21 -12.74
C MET A 58 -13.14 2.84 -11.64
N TYR A 59 -13.38 2.45 -10.39
CA TYR A 59 -12.60 2.79 -9.21
C TYR A 59 -11.47 1.78 -9.07
N THR A 60 -10.24 2.23 -9.35
CA THR A 60 -9.10 1.32 -9.46
C THR A 60 -8.67 0.74 -8.11
N GLY A 61 -8.90 1.48 -7.03
CA GLY A 61 -8.35 1.22 -5.71
C GLY A 61 -6.89 1.65 -5.59
N ASP A 62 -6.33 2.30 -6.60
CA ASP A 62 -5.02 2.95 -6.53
C ASP A 62 -5.19 4.38 -6.06
N ILE A 63 -4.31 4.81 -5.16
CA ILE A 63 -4.25 6.17 -4.63
C ILE A 63 -3.08 6.89 -5.27
N GLY A 64 -3.28 8.16 -5.59
CA GLY A 64 -2.25 8.99 -6.19
C GLY A 64 -2.46 10.47 -5.94
N THR A 65 -1.54 11.26 -6.46
CA THR A 65 -1.64 12.72 -6.56
C THR A 65 -1.56 13.12 -8.02
N TRP A 66 -2.03 14.30 -8.38
CA TRP A 66 -1.84 14.87 -9.71
C TRP A 66 -1.39 16.33 -9.66
N ASN A 67 -0.69 16.74 -10.69
CA ASN A 67 -0.24 18.11 -10.79
C ASN A 67 -1.12 18.94 -11.77
N SER A 68 -0.83 20.21 -11.93
CA SER A 68 -1.54 21.14 -12.83
C SER A 68 -1.49 20.72 -14.31
N GLU A 69 -0.53 19.90 -14.71
CA GLU A 69 -0.41 19.32 -16.05
C GLU A 69 -1.11 17.97 -16.18
N GLN A 70 -1.83 17.55 -15.13
CA GLN A 70 -2.57 16.29 -15.04
C GLN A 70 -1.68 15.02 -15.10
N PHE A 71 -0.39 15.14 -14.76
CA PHE A 71 0.43 13.96 -14.52
C PHE A 71 0.06 13.35 -13.16
N VAL A 72 -0.20 12.04 -13.19
CA VAL A 72 -0.58 11.27 -12.01
C VAL A 72 0.65 10.56 -11.44
N THR A 73 0.89 10.74 -10.14
CA THR A 73 1.89 9.98 -9.39
C THR A 73 1.17 8.99 -8.48
N ILE A 74 1.42 7.69 -8.66
CA ILE A 74 0.80 6.64 -7.84
C ILE A 74 1.51 6.58 -6.49
N ALA A 75 0.74 6.67 -5.40
CA ALA A 75 1.23 6.52 -4.02
C ALA A 75 1.16 5.06 -3.55
N GLY A 76 0.10 4.33 -3.89
CA GLY A 76 -0.09 2.94 -3.52
C GLY A 76 -1.53 2.46 -3.69
N ARG A 77 -1.85 1.35 -3.00
CA ARG A 77 -3.19 0.75 -3.00
C ARG A 77 -3.98 1.20 -1.77
N LYS A 78 -5.27 1.53 -1.95
CA LYS A 78 -6.20 1.85 -0.87
C LYS A 78 -6.30 0.70 0.16
N ASP A 79 -6.40 -0.54 -0.33
CA ASP A 79 -6.59 -1.73 0.51
C ASP A 79 -5.33 -2.10 1.32
N ASP A 80 -4.15 -1.68 0.86
CA ASP A 80 -2.86 -1.97 1.50
C ASP A 80 -2.39 -0.84 2.41
N MET A 81 -3.08 0.32 2.39
CA MET A 81 -2.74 1.48 3.19
C MET A 81 -2.73 1.15 4.69
N ILE A 82 -1.70 1.61 5.37
CA ILE A 82 -1.52 1.47 6.82
C ILE A 82 -1.89 2.79 7.48
N ILE A 83 -2.82 2.75 8.43
CA ILE A 83 -3.25 3.95 9.16
C ILE A 83 -2.56 3.98 10.52
N SER A 84 -1.54 4.81 10.65
CA SER A 84 -0.78 4.95 11.89
C SER A 84 -0.90 6.36 12.45
N LYS A 85 -1.52 6.51 13.61
CA LYS A 85 -1.79 7.82 14.26
C LYS A 85 -2.52 8.83 13.36
N GLY A 86 -3.39 8.34 12.48
CA GLY A 86 -4.14 9.17 11.54
C GLY A 86 -3.37 9.56 10.27
N GLU A 87 -2.13 9.08 10.11
CA GLU A 87 -1.37 9.26 8.87
C GLU A 87 -1.53 8.05 7.95
N ASN A 88 -1.70 8.32 6.68
CA ASN A 88 -1.73 7.31 5.62
C ASN A 88 -0.31 6.93 5.22
N ILE A 89 0.03 5.65 5.35
CA ILE A 89 1.35 5.12 5.00
C ILE A 89 1.15 4.07 3.91
N TYR A 90 1.81 4.26 2.79
CA TYR A 90 1.75 3.33 1.66
C TYR A 90 2.94 2.37 1.67
N PRO A 91 2.69 1.06 1.78
CA PRO A 91 3.73 0.03 1.82
C PRO A 91 4.74 0.13 0.68
N ALA A 92 4.27 0.39 -0.54
CA ALA A 92 5.10 0.42 -1.74
C ALA A 92 6.31 1.35 -1.62
N ARG A 93 6.15 2.53 -1.01
CA ARG A 93 7.25 3.49 -0.82
C ARG A 93 8.32 2.97 0.14
N ILE A 94 7.89 2.27 1.18
CA ILE A 94 8.82 1.69 2.17
C ILE A 94 9.51 0.46 1.57
N GLU A 95 8.78 -0.34 0.79
CA GLU A 95 9.33 -1.48 0.06
C GLU A 95 10.39 -1.05 -0.96
N GLU A 96 10.17 0.06 -1.69
CA GLU A 96 11.16 0.61 -2.59
C GLU A 96 12.48 0.94 -1.87
N ILE A 97 12.38 1.58 -0.70
CA ILE A 97 13.54 1.92 0.13
C ILE A 97 14.23 0.65 0.63
N LEU A 98 13.50 -0.29 1.22
CA LEU A 98 14.07 -1.52 1.74
C LEU A 98 14.71 -2.37 0.63
N ASN A 99 14.07 -2.48 -0.55
CA ASN A 99 14.60 -3.21 -1.70
C ASN A 99 15.85 -2.56 -2.31
N SER A 100 16.11 -1.27 -2.04
CA SER A 100 17.36 -0.63 -2.46
C SER A 100 18.57 -0.99 -1.59
N HIS A 101 18.35 -1.68 -0.46
CA HIS A 101 19.44 -2.15 0.38
C HIS A 101 20.14 -3.36 -0.25
N PRO A 102 21.49 -3.38 -0.39
CA PRO A 102 22.23 -4.40 -1.15
C PRO A 102 22.08 -5.83 -0.61
N LYS A 103 21.73 -5.99 0.67
CA LYS A 103 21.53 -7.29 1.32
C LYS A 103 20.07 -7.72 1.38
N VAL A 104 19.12 -6.94 0.81
CA VAL A 104 17.70 -7.30 0.71
C VAL A 104 17.44 -7.85 -0.68
N GLN A 105 16.90 -9.05 -0.75
CA GLN A 105 16.46 -9.64 -2.02
C GLN A 105 15.08 -9.12 -2.41
N GLU A 106 14.14 -9.16 -1.45
CA GLU A 106 12.77 -8.72 -1.64
C GLU A 106 12.10 -8.49 -0.28
N CYS A 107 11.10 -7.61 -0.24
CA CYS A 107 10.30 -7.42 0.96
C CYS A 107 8.82 -7.18 0.66
N ILE A 108 7.96 -7.45 1.66
CA ILE A 108 6.59 -6.99 1.75
C ILE A 108 6.43 -6.22 3.05
N VAL A 109 5.80 -5.05 2.95
CA VAL A 109 5.47 -4.19 4.08
C VAL A 109 3.95 -4.22 4.34
N THR A 110 3.56 -4.27 5.60
CA THR A 110 2.14 -4.29 6.00
C THR A 110 1.92 -3.63 7.35
N GLY A 111 0.65 -3.35 7.68
CA GLY A 111 0.24 -2.90 9.00
C GLY A 111 0.04 -4.08 9.97
N VAL A 112 0.44 -3.88 11.22
CA VAL A 112 0.07 -4.75 12.34
C VAL A 112 -0.65 -3.92 13.41
N PRO A 113 -1.64 -4.52 14.12
CA PRO A 113 -2.39 -3.80 15.15
C PRO A 113 -1.47 -3.23 16.25
N ASP A 114 -1.73 -1.98 16.65
CA ASP A 114 -1.04 -1.31 17.77
C ASP A 114 -2.06 -0.55 18.61
N SER A 115 -2.06 -0.75 19.93
CA SER A 115 -3.05 -0.17 20.85
C SER A 115 -3.01 1.35 20.95
N THR A 116 -1.89 1.97 20.58
CA THR A 116 -1.67 3.42 20.70
C THR A 116 -1.67 4.15 19.36
N ARG A 117 -1.49 3.41 18.27
CA ARG A 117 -1.30 3.97 16.94
C ARG A 117 -2.37 3.56 15.93
N GLY A 118 -3.25 2.64 16.30
CA GLY A 118 -4.12 1.93 15.36
C GLY A 118 -3.34 0.82 14.67
N GLU A 119 -2.41 1.17 13.81
CA GLU A 119 -1.47 0.23 13.17
C GLU A 119 -0.02 0.70 13.34
N CYS A 120 0.91 -0.26 13.30
CA CYS A 120 2.35 -0.05 13.14
C CYS A 120 2.84 -0.75 11.89
N VAL A 121 3.90 -0.22 11.29
CA VAL A 121 4.51 -0.79 10.09
C VAL A 121 5.36 -2.00 10.46
N ALA A 122 5.16 -3.10 9.74
CA ALA A 122 5.95 -4.33 9.81
C ALA A 122 6.53 -4.67 8.43
N ALA A 123 7.78 -5.09 8.37
CA ALA A 123 8.48 -5.50 7.16
C ALA A 123 8.85 -6.99 7.22
N TYR A 124 8.44 -7.73 6.21
CA TYR A 124 8.84 -9.10 5.94
C TYR A 124 9.90 -9.08 4.87
N VAL A 125 11.08 -9.62 5.16
CA VAL A 125 12.27 -9.44 4.31
C VAL A 125 12.90 -10.77 3.98
N ILE A 126 13.13 -11.01 2.68
CA ILE A 126 14.02 -12.07 2.20
C ILE A 126 15.43 -11.48 2.12
N LYS A 127 16.36 -12.15 2.75
CA LYS A 127 17.78 -11.76 2.70
C LYS A 127 18.42 -12.14 1.38
N ALA A 128 19.20 -11.24 0.78
CA ALA A 128 20.15 -11.57 -0.27
C ALA A 128 21.52 -11.99 0.32
N ASP A 129 21.79 -11.61 1.58
CA ASP A 129 23.00 -11.91 2.31
C ASP A 129 22.63 -12.28 3.76
N GLU A 130 23.03 -13.45 4.23
CA GLU A 130 22.72 -13.97 5.56
C GLU A 130 23.26 -13.09 6.71
N SER A 131 24.27 -12.27 6.45
CA SER A 131 24.81 -11.32 7.41
C SER A 131 23.87 -10.14 7.70
N LEU A 132 22.77 -9.95 6.93
CA LEU A 132 21.82 -8.87 7.14
C LEU A 132 21.17 -8.97 8.51
N THR A 133 21.23 -7.88 9.27
CA THR A 133 20.62 -7.76 10.59
C THR A 133 19.47 -6.76 10.62
N VAL A 134 18.58 -6.88 11.60
CA VAL A 134 17.50 -5.91 11.80
C VAL A 134 18.06 -4.52 12.11
N ALA A 135 19.18 -4.45 12.86
CA ALA A 135 19.82 -3.17 13.18
C ALA A 135 20.31 -2.43 11.92
N GLU A 136 20.81 -3.15 10.91
CA GLU A 136 21.19 -2.55 9.62
C GLU A 136 19.98 -1.99 8.89
N LEU A 137 18.85 -2.72 8.84
CA LEU A 137 17.62 -2.25 8.22
C LEU A 137 17.05 -1.01 8.93
N ILE A 138 17.08 -0.99 10.27
CA ILE A 138 16.66 0.17 11.06
C ILE A 138 17.50 1.39 10.69
N ASN A 139 18.83 1.26 10.74
CA ASN A 139 19.76 2.34 10.43
C ASN A 139 19.59 2.84 8.99
N PHE A 140 19.36 1.92 8.07
CA PHE A 140 19.13 2.24 6.66
C PHE A 140 17.84 3.06 6.46
N CYS A 141 16.73 2.64 7.07
CA CYS A 141 15.48 3.40 7.04
C CYS A 141 15.61 4.77 7.74
N ASP A 142 16.26 4.81 8.90
CA ASP A 142 16.42 6.04 9.69
C ASP A 142 17.33 7.08 9.00
N SER A 143 18.22 6.61 8.11
CA SER A 143 19.13 7.46 7.32
C SER A 143 18.52 7.92 5.99
N SER A 144 17.40 7.33 5.58
CA SER A 144 16.76 7.66 4.30
C SER A 144 16.02 9.00 4.39
N PRO A 145 16.30 9.97 3.51
CA PRO A 145 15.55 11.23 3.46
C PRO A 145 14.11 11.06 2.95
N ASN A 146 13.81 9.89 2.36
CA ASN A 146 12.53 9.62 1.69
C ASN A 146 11.49 8.98 2.59
N ILE A 147 11.82 8.69 3.86
CA ILE A 147 10.93 8.08 4.84
C ILE A 147 11.03 8.82 6.19
N SER A 148 9.90 9.17 6.75
CA SER A 148 9.88 9.73 8.10
C SER A 148 10.07 8.64 9.16
N LYS A 149 10.54 9.02 10.36
CA LYS A 149 10.66 8.09 11.50
C LYS A 149 9.32 7.44 11.90
N TYR A 150 8.20 8.07 11.53
CA TYR A 150 6.87 7.54 11.82
C TYR A 150 6.44 6.46 10.82
N GLN A 151 6.93 6.56 9.59
CA GLN A 151 6.66 5.62 8.50
C GLN A 151 7.62 4.41 8.51
N ALA A 152 8.80 4.56 9.12
CA ALA A 152 9.78 3.49 9.20
C ALA A 152 9.22 2.25 9.93
N PRO A 153 9.52 1.03 9.47
CA PRO A 153 9.06 -0.19 10.12
C PRO A 153 9.48 -0.26 11.59
N ARG A 154 8.56 -0.69 12.43
CA ARG A 154 8.79 -0.96 13.86
C ARG A 154 8.97 -2.43 14.14
N TYR A 155 8.54 -3.27 13.24
CA TYR A 155 8.63 -4.70 13.32
C TYR A 155 9.26 -5.27 12.07
N TYR A 156 10.09 -6.28 12.22
CA TYR A 156 10.79 -6.95 11.14
C TYR A 156 10.67 -8.46 11.30
N ARG A 157 10.59 -9.18 10.20
CA ARG A 157 10.69 -10.62 10.15
C ARG A 157 11.50 -11.04 8.94
N PHE A 158 12.54 -11.83 9.14
CA PHE A 158 13.21 -12.51 8.04
C PHE A 158 12.44 -13.77 7.67
N VAL A 159 12.23 -13.96 6.38
CA VAL A 159 11.50 -15.09 5.81
C VAL A 159 12.25 -15.65 4.61
N ASN A 160 12.00 -16.92 4.27
CA ASN A 160 12.64 -17.56 3.13
C ASN A 160 11.85 -17.32 1.83
N GLU A 161 10.56 -17.03 1.94
CA GLU A 161 9.68 -16.79 0.79
C GLU A 161 8.60 -15.76 1.13
N LEU A 162 8.10 -15.09 0.11
CA LEU A 162 6.98 -14.18 0.19
C LEU A 162 5.84 -14.67 -0.70
N PRO A 163 4.57 -14.54 -0.28
CA PRO A 163 3.44 -15.00 -1.08
C PRO A 163 3.31 -14.17 -2.35
N GLN A 164 3.26 -14.87 -3.48
CA GLN A 164 3.10 -14.28 -4.80
C GLN A 164 1.99 -15.00 -5.58
N THR A 165 1.38 -14.31 -6.52
CA THR A 165 0.49 -14.93 -7.51
C THR A 165 1.31 -15.75 -8.51
N ALA A 166 0.64 -16.59 -9.31
CA ALA A 166 1.29 -17.32 -10.41
C ALA A 166 2.01 -16.39 -11.42
N THR A 167 1.66 -15.11 -11.46
CA THR A 167 2.28 -14.08 -12.30
C THR A 167 3.37 -13.28 -11.59
N GLY A 168 3.79 -13.69 -10.38
CA GLY A 168 4.85 -13.04 -9.62
C GLY A 168 4.43 -11.75 -8.86
N LYS A 169 3.14 -11.44 -8.79
CA LYS A 169 2.68 -10.26 -8.03
C LYS A 169 2.60 -10.59 -6.53
N LYS A 170 3.16 -9.73 -5.69
CA LYS A 170 3.10 -9.82 -4.23
C LYS A 170 1.66 -9.83 -3.72
N GLN A 171 1.37 -10.71 -2.76
CA GLN A 171 0.06 -10.84 -2.14
C GLN A 171 0.06 -10.21 -0.74
N HIS A 172 0.02 -8.88 -0.66
CA HIS A 172 0.03 -8.13 0.61
C HIS A 172 -1.05 -8.59 1.58
N PHE A 173 -2.24 -8.93 1.09
CA PHE A 173 -3.35 -9.39 1.93
C PHE A 173 -3.04 -10.70 2.69
N VAL A 174 -2.20 -11.58 2.12
CA VAL A 174 -1.78 -12.82 2.79
C VAL A 174 -0.85 -12.47 3.95
N ILE A 175 0.15 -11.62 3.70
CA ILE A 175 1.07 -11.15 4.74
C ILE A 175 0.34 -10.35 5.82
N LYS A 176 -0.65 -9.52 5.47
CA LYS A 176 -1.44 -8.75 6.45
C LYS A 176 -2.15 -9.66 7.45
N LYS A 177 -2.73 -10.76 6.99
CA LYS A 177 -3.36 -11.77 7.87
C LYS A 177 -2.32 -12.46 8.75
N GLN A 178 -1.22 -12.92 8.16
CA GLN A 178 -0.15 -13.60 8.86
C GLN A 178 0.50 -12.70 9.92
N ALA A 179 0.71 -11.42 9.61
CA ALA A 179 1.39 -10.47 10.48
C ALA A 179 0.65 -10.23 11.81
N ALA A 180 -0.67 -10.25 11.80
CA ALA A 180 -1.47 -10.15 13.03
C ALA A 180 -1.28 -11.36 13.94
N GLU A 181 -1.12 -12.56 13.38
CA GLU A 181 -0.82 -13.79 14.13
C GLU A 181 0.63 -13.82 14.60
N ASP A 182 1.57 -13.44 13.75
CA ASP A 182 3.00 -13.38 14.07
C ASP A 182 3.29 -12.40 15.21
N LEU A 183 2.59 -11.28 15.25
CA LEU A 183 2.69 -10.32 16.34
C LEU A 183 2.25 -10.94 17.67
N LYS A 184 1.11 -11.67 17.67
CA LYS A 184 0.61 -12.36 18.87
C LYS A 184 1.55 -13.45 19.36
N ASN A 185 2.21 -14.14 18.41
CA ASN A 185 3.12 -15.24 18.69
C ASN A 185 4.56 -14.76 19.00
N GLY A 186 4.82 -13.46 19.02
CA GLY A 186 6.15 -12.90 19.31
C GLY A 186 7.20 -13.20 18.25
N LEU A 187 6.79 -13.47 17.00
CA LEU A 187 7.69 -13.80 15.88
C LEU A 187 8.24 -12.57 15.16
N LEU A 188 7.75 -11.39 15.49
CA LEU A 188 8.22 -10.13 14.94
C LEU A 188 9.31 -9.52 15.81
N LEU A 189 10.46 -9.21 15.21
CA LEU A 189 11.57 -8.52 15.86
C LEU A 189 11.25 -7.03 15.94
N LYS A 190 11.24 -6.47 17.15
CA LYS A 190 10.88 -5.07 17.41
C LYS A 190 12.12 -4.17 17.27
N LYS A 191 11.91 -2.97 16.69
CA LYS A 191 12.86 -1.86 16.70
C LYS A 191 13.16 -1.40 18.11
#